data_711559b2d225aeb8842e2d877dfe0e73
#
_entry.id   711559b2d225aeb8842e2d877dfe0e73
#
_cell.length_a   1.000
_cell.length_b   1.000
_cell.length_c   1.000
_cell.angle_alpha   90.00
_cell.angle_beta   90.00
_cell.angle_gamma   90.00
#
_symmetry.space_group_name_H-M   'P 1'
#
loop_
_entity.id
_entity.type
_entity.pdbx_description
1 polymer ?
#
loop_
_entity_poly.entity_id
_entity_poly.type
_entity_poly.pdbx_seq_one_letter_code
_entity_poly.pdbx_strand_id
1 'polypeptide(L)'
;MSRCHRLLAPVVAYLLLVFPAAAEKRVALVVGNSAYVHANPLPNPVNDASDMAKALTEVGFEVILGLDLKKPAFDAKVRDFARALEKADVAVFFYAGHGLQAAGRNYLVPVDASLQVERDLDFEAVSVDFVLKQMELEREGKTNVVFLDACRD
;
A
#
# COMPACT_ATOMS: atom_id res chain seq x y z
N MET A 1 55.39 46.91 38.83
CA MET A 1 54.53 47.15 37.63
C MET A 1 54.23 45.80 37.01
N SER A 2 53.11 45.23 37.39
CA SER A 2 52.74 43.86 37.02
C SER A 2 51.61 43.93 35.94
N ARG A 3 51.91 43.50 34.71
CA ARG A 3 50.96 43.45 33.59
C ARG A 3 50.20 42.12 33.61
N CYS A 4 48.95 42.19 33.98
CA CYS A 4 48.02 41.09 33.93
C CYS A 4 47.52 40.90 32.48
N HIS A 5 47.98 39.85 31.78
CA HIS A 5 47.45 39.48 30.47
C HIS A 5 46.21 38.62 30.67
N ARG A 6 45.02 39.18 30.35
CA ARG A 6 43.78 38.43 30.26
C ARG A 6 43.73 37.71 28.93
N LEU A 7 43.86 36.39 28.96
CA LEU A 7 43.59 35.52 27.83
C LEU A 7 42.07 35.41 27.61
N LEU A 8 41.56 36.05 26.58
CA LEU A 8 40.21 35.80 26.06
C LEU A 8 40.21 34.50 25.26
N ALA A 9 39.60 33.44 25.77
CA ALA A 9 39.34 32.22 25.02
C ALA A 9 38.12 32.44 24.06
N PRO A 10 38.21 32.12 22.77
CA PRO A 10 37.07 32.21 21.90
C PRO A 10 36.09 31.04 22.20
N VAL A 11 34.90 31.37 22.61
CA VAL A 11 33.76 30.40 22.66
C VAL A 11 33.30 30.13 21.24
N VAL A 12 33.72 29.03 20.70
CA VAL A 12 33.22 28.53 19.41
C VAL A 12 31.82 27.97 19.69
N ALA A 13 30.78 28.74 19.34
CA ALA A 13 29.39 28.26 19.37
C ALA A 13 29.18 27.29 18.19
N TYR A 14 29.16 25.99 18.48
CA TYR A 14 28.76 24.96 17.51
C TYR A 14 27.23 25.08 17.30
N LEU A 15 26.84 25.76 16.23
CA LEU A 15 25.45 25.78 15.76
C LEU A 15 25.14 24.40 15.16
N LEU A 16 24.53 23.51 15.93
CA LEU A 16 23.97 22.25 15.45
C LEU A 16 22.82 22.59 14.50
N LEU A 17 23.07 22.58 13.20
CA LEU A 17 22.05 22.61 12.15
C LEU A 17 21.27 21.30 12.22
N VAL A 18 20.20 21.29 13.01
CA VAL A 18 19.20 20.21 13.01
C VAL A 18 18.41 20.37 11.72
N PHE A 19 18.83 19.66 10.66
CA PHE A 19 17.99 19.49 9.48
C PHE A 19 16.77 18.67 9.90
N PRO A 20 15.55 19.15 9.67
CA PRO A 20 14.38 18.31 9.87
C PRO A 20 14.51 17.12 8.90
N ALA A 21 14.67 15.92 9.44
CA ALA A 21 14.54 14.72 8.64
C ALA A 21 13.11 14.74 8.05
N ALA A 22 12.99 14.83 6.74
CA ALA A 22 11.67 14.71 6.10
C ALA A 22 11.06 13.39 6.56
N ALA A 23 9.87 13.46 7.18
CA ALA A 23 9.20 12.26 7.64
C ALA A 23 8.90 11.36 6.42
N GLU A 24 9.32 10.10 6.50
CA GLU A 24 9.08 9.10 5.45
C GLU A 24 7.58 8.97 5.18
N LYS A 25 7.15 9.26 3.96
CA LYS A 25 5.74 9.14 3.58
C LYS A 25 5.40 7.69 3.29
N ARG A 26 4.39 7.16 3.98
CA ARG A 26 3.94 5.77 3.92
C ARG A 26 2.50 5.69 3.46
N VAL A 27 2.22 4.90 2.44
CA VAL A 27 0.88 4.74 1.87
C VAL A 27 0.54 3.27 1.74
N ALA A 28 -0.70 2.89 2.05
CA ALA A 28 -1.19 1.53 1.91
C ALA A 28 -2.53 1.48 1.17
N LEU A 29 -2.67 0.52 0.25
CA LEU A 29 -3.96 0.04 -0.23
C LEU A 29 -4.26 -1.28 0.47
N VAL A 30 -5.40 -1.33 1.18
CA VAL A 30 -5.85 -2.50 1.92
C VAL A 30 -7.24 -2.87 1.42
N VAL A 31 -7.39 -4.09 0.91
CA VAL A 31 -8.64 -4.58 0.33
C VAL A 31 -9.05 -5.90 0.97
N GLY A 32 -10.33 -6.00 1.37
CA GLY A 32 -10.95 -7.23 1.87
C GLY A 32 -12.28 -7.50 1.18
N ASN A 33 -12.40 -8.62 0.49
CA ASN A 33 -13.60 -9.03 -0.24
C ASN A 33 -14.15 -10.32 0.35
N SER A 34 -15.38 -10.26 0.88
CA SER A 34 -16.10 -11.36 1.53
C SER A 34 -17.42 -11.71 0.85
N ALA A 35 -18.22 -10.70 0.45
CA ALA A 35 -19.62 -10.85 0.04
C ALA A 35 -19.77 -11.08 -1.48
N TYR A 36 -19.21 -12.17 -1.97
CA TYR A 36 -19.24 -12.53 -3.39
C TYR A 36 -20.65 -12.88 -3.89
N VAL A 37 -21.03 -12.34 -5.07
CA VAL A 37 -22.34 -12.56 -5.68
C VAL A 37 -22.36 -13.88 -6.47
N HIS A 38 -21.26 -14.22 -7.16
CA HIS A 38 -21.18 -15.37 -8.06
C HIS A 38 -20.18 -16.44 -7.60
N ALA A 39 -19.64 -16.32 -6.38
CA ALA A 39 -18.76 -17.29 -5.75
C ALA A 39 -19.15 -17.49 -4.28
N ASN A 40 -18.53 -18.47 -3.61
CA ASN A 40 -18.77 -18.69 -2.19
C ASN A 40 -18.32 -17.49 -1.37
N PRO A 41 -19.14 -16.97 -0.44
CA PRO A 41 -18.71 -15.92 0.46
C PRO A 41 -17.60 -16.42 1.39
N LEU A 42 -16.71 -15.50 1.81
CA LEU A 42 -15.63 -15.79 2.74
C LEU A 42 -15.88 -15.10 4.09
N PRO A 43 -15.64 -15.77 5.22
CA PRO A 43 -16.00 -15.20 6.52
C PRO A 43 -15.04 -14.10 7.03
N ASN A 44 -13.76 -14.14 6.65
CA ASN A 44 -12.73 -13.37 7.33
C ASN A 44 -12.15 -12.16 6.56
N PRO A 45 -12.12 -12.09 5.21
CA PRO A 45 -11.34 -11.07 4.50
C PRO A 45 -11.65 -9.63 4.90
N VAL A 46 -12.91 -9.28 5.19
CA VAL A 46 -13.31 -7.94 5.65
C VAL A 46 -12.72 -7.62 7.02
N ASN A 47 -12.68 -8.59 7.94
CA ASN A 47 -12.08 -8.43 9.26
C ASN A 47 -10.57 -8.29 9.15
N ASP A 48 -9.92 -9.17 8.39
CA ASP A 48 -8.47 -9.18 8.19
C ASP A 48 -7.99 -7.85 7.57
N ALA A 49 -8.71 -7.34 6.56
CA ALA A 49 -8.42 -6.05 5.96
C ALA A 49 -8.64 -4.88 6.94
N SER A 50 -9.69 -4.94 7.76
CA SER A 50 -9.97 -3.91 8.76
C SER A 50 -8.90 -3.86 9.85
N ASP A 51 -8.45 -5.01 10.34
CA ASP A 51 -7.40 -5.13 11.35
C ASP A 51 -6.03 -4.70 10.76
N MET A 52 -5.73 -5.08 9.52
CA MET A 52 -4.53 -4.64 8.81
C MET A 52 -4.53 -3.11 8.61
N ALA A 53 -5.65 -2.53 8.19
CA ALA A 53 -5.78 -1.09 8.01
C ALA A 53 -5.55 -0.33 9.32
N LYS A 54 -6.09 -0.82 10.43
CA LYS A 54 -5.88 -0.27 11.77
C LYS A 54 -4.40 -0.33 12.15
N ALA A 55 -3.78 -1.50 12.04
CA ALA A 55 -2.36 -1.69 12.38
C ALA A 55 -1.44 -0.79 11.54
N LEU A 56 -1.68 -0.66 10.23
CA LEU A 56 -0.90 0.21 9.36
C LEU A 56 -1.10 1.69 9.70
N THR A 57 -2.32 2.11 10.07
CA THR A 57 -2.60 3.48 10.52
C THR A 57 -1.83 3.80 11.81
N GLU A 58 -1.79 2.87 12.78
CA GLU A 58 -1.06 3.04 14.05
C GLU A 58 0.46 3.22 13.85
N VAL A 59 1.02 2.66 12.77
CA VAL A 59 2.45 2.82 12.41
C VAL A 59 2.68 3.91 11.35
N GLY A 60 1.71 4.79 11.14
CA GLY A 60 1.86 6.03 10.38
C GLY A 60 1.66 5.91 8.86
N PHE A 61 0.96 4.88 8.38
CA PHE A 61 0.54 4.82 6.99
C PHE A 61 -0.72 5.64 6.72
N GLU A 62 -0.76 6.32 5.58
CA GLU A 62 -1.98 6.80 4.95
C GLU A 62 -2.67 5.60 4.30
N VAL A 63 -3.81 5.15 4.84
CA VAL A 63 -4.47 3.92 4.41
C VAL A 63 -5.67 4.20 3.51
N ILE A 64 -5.67 3.59 2.33
CA ILE A 64 -6.80 3.54 1.39
C ILE A 64 -7.48 2.19 1.60
N LEU A 65 -8.57 2.17 2.39
CA LEU A 65 -9.32 0.95 2.69
C LEU A 65 -10.43 0.72 1.66
N GLY A 66 -10.59 -0.53 1.25
CA GLY A 66 -11.69 -1.01 0.42
C GLY A 66 -12.24 -2.34 0.92
N LEU A 67 -13.55 -2.38 1.21
CA LEU A 67 -14.24 -3.59 1.68
C LEU A 67 -15.35 -3.95 0.71
N ASP A 68 -15.47 -5.23 0.36
CA ASP A 68 -16.46 -5.78 -0.54
C ASP A 68 -16.57 -5.00 -1.87
N LEU A 69 -15.41 -4.80 -2.50
CA LEU A 69 -15.30 -3.96 -3.68
C LEU A 69 -15.83 -4.68 -4.93
N LYS A 70 -16.77 -4.02 -5.61
CA LYS A 70 -17.12 -4.30 -7.01
C LYS A 70 -16.01 -3.85 -7.94
N LYS A 71 -15.93 -4.42 -9.15
CA LYS A 71 -14.87 -4.12 -10.12
C LYS A 71 -14.59 -2.63 -10.35
N PRO A 72 -15.61 -1.76 -10.62
CA PRO A 72 -15.35 -0.34 -10.84
C PRO A 72 -14.80 0.39 -9.60
N ALA A 73 -15.25 -0.03 -8.40
CA ALA A 73 -14.80 0.54 -7.14
C ALA A 73 -13.35 0.08 -6.82
N PHE A 74 -13.03 -1.18 -7.12
CA PHE A 74 -11.68 -1.71 -6.95
C PHE A 74 -10.70 -0.93 -7.86
N ASP A 75 -11.04 -0.76 -9.14
CA ASP A 75 -10.23 0.02 -10.09
C ASP A 75 -10.05 1.48 -9.62
N ALA A 76 -11.09 2.09 -9.02
CA ALA A 76 -10.98 3.43 -8.45
C ALA A 76 -9.99 3.47 -7.29
N LYS A 77 -10.02 2.49 -6.36
CA LYS A 77 -9.08 2.39 -5.25
C LYS A 77 -7.63 2.19 -5.71
N VAL A 78 -7.41 1.37 -6.74
CA VAL A 78 -6.07 1.22 -7.34
C VAL A 78 -5.58 2.53 -7.96
N ARG A 79 -6.45 3.30 -8.64
CA ARG A 79 -6.09 4.63 -9.17
C ARG A 79 -5.76 5.63 -8.06
N ASP A 80 -6.53 5.65 -6.97
CA ASP A 80 -6.27 6.54 -5.84
C ASP A 80 -4.93 6.18 -5.17
N PHE A 81 -4.66 4.88 -5.03
CA PHE A 81 -3.38 4.39 -4.54
C PHE A 81 -2.22 4.80 -5.46
N ALA A 82 -2.34 4.59 -6.78
CA ALA A 82 -1.31 5.00 -7.75
C ALA A 82 -0.96 6.49 -7.64
N ARG A 83 -1.96 7.38 -7.48
CA ARG A 83 -1.72 8.82 -7.26
C ARG A 83 -1.00 9.10 -5.93
N ALA A 84 -1.36 8.38 -4.86
CA ALA A 84 -0.74 8.54 -3.55
C ALA A 84 0.72 8.07 -3.55
N LEU A 85 1.07 7.10 -4.41
CA LEU A 85 2.43 6.56 -4.57
C LEU A 85 3.45 7.60 -5.06
N GLU A 86 3.04 8.61 -5.84
CA GLU A 86 3.95 9.64 -6.39
C GLU A 86 4.83 10.28 -5.32
N LYS A 87 4.33 10.42 -4.10
CA LYS A 87 5.01 11.08 -2.98
C LYS A 87 5.41 10.11 -1.86
N ALA A 88 5.14 8.81 -2.01
CA ALA A 88 5.38 7.83 -0.95
C ALA A 88 6.80 7.25 -1.02
N ASP A 89 7.43 7.06 0.12
CA ASP A 89 8.72 6.37 0.27
C ASP A 89 8.51 4.88 0.48
N VAL A 90 7.44 4.50 1.21
CA VAL A 90 7.04 3.12 1.46
C VAL A 90 5.60 2.91 0.99
N ALA A 91 5.38 1.84 0.25
CA ALA A 91 4.08 1.42 -0.23
C ALA A 91 3.76 0.01 0.25
N VAL A 92 2.53 -0.19 0.71
CA VAL A 92 1.99 -1.50 1.07
C VAL A 92 0.74 -1.77 0.24
N PHE A 93 0.65 -2.96 -0.35
CA PHE A 93 -0.58 -3.50 -0.89
C PHE A 93 -0.96 -4.76 -0.12
N PHE A 94 -2.14 -4.76 0.48
CA PHE A 94 -2.73 -5.92 1.16
C PHE A 94 -4.05 -6.29 0.48
N TYR A 95 -4.23 -7.57 0.19
CA TYR A 95 -5.49 -8.12 -0.30
C TYR A 95 -5.83 -9.40 0.43
N ALA A 96 -7.09 -9.49 0.91
CA ALA A 96 -7.70 -10.70 1.41
C ALA A 96 -8.98 -10.99 0.63
N GLY A 97 -9.13 -12.24 0.10
CA GLY A 97 -10.28 -12.63 -0.71
C GLY A 97 -9.98 -13.75 -1.70
N HIS A 98 -10.91 -13.99 -2.64
CA HIS A 98 -10.67 -14.95 -3.72
C HIS A 98 -9.60 -14.45 -4.70
N GLY A 99 -8.70 -15.34 -5.08
CA GLY A 99 -7.71 -15.13 -6.13
C GLY A 99 -7.70 -16.29 -7.11
N LEU A 100 -7.32 -16.01 -8.35
CA LEU A 100 -7.22 -17.00 -9.43
C LEU A 100 -5.86 -16.89 -10.09
N GLN A 101 -5.35 -18.01 -10.58
CA GLN A 101 -4.19 -18.03 -11.45
C GLN A 101 -4.58 -18.58 -12.83
N ALA A 102 -4.34 -17.79 -13.88
CA ALA A 102 -4.55 -18.19 -15.26
C ALA A 102 -3.38 -17.74 -16.13
N ALA A 103 -2.92 -18.59 -17.02
CA ALA A 103 -1.78 -18.34 -17.93
C ALA A 103 -0.53 -17.78 -17.20
N GLY A 104 -0.27 -18.22 -15.96
CA GLY A 104 0.85 -17.77 -15.12
C GLY A 104 0.68 -16.40 -14.47
N ARG A 105 -0.46 -15.72 -14.64
CA ARG A 105 -0.80 -14.44 -14.03
C ARG A 105 -1.78 -14.63 -12.86
N ASN A 106 -1.62 -13.81 -11.83
CA ASN A 106 -2.51 -13.81 -10.66
C ASN A 106 -3.56 -12.70 -10.78
N TYR A 107 -4.80 -13.02 -10.43
CA TYR A 107 -5.94 -12.13 -10.48
C TYR A 107 -6.66 -12.10 -9.13
N LEU A 108 -7.09 -10.91 -8.73
CA LEU A 108 -7.88 -10.64 -7.54
C LEU A 108 -9.33 -10.49 -7.96
N VAL A 109 -10.24 -11.14 -7.24
CA VAL A 109 -11.64 -11.24 -7.64
C VAL A 109 -12.49 -10.17 -6.92
N PRO A 110 -13.11 -9.21 -7.66
CA PRO A 110 -14.13 -8.32 -7.11
C PRO A 110 -15.39 -9.09 -6.71
N VAL A 111 -16.16 -8.53 -5.77
CA VAL A 111 -17.34 -9.25 -5.22
C VAL A 111 -18.45 -9.49 -6.24
N ASP A 112 -18.51 -8.71 -7.33
CA ASP A 112 -19.49 -8.82 -8.42
C ASP A 112 -18.96 -9.53 -9.67
N ALA A 113 -17.72 -10.03 -9.67
CA ALA A 113 -17.13 -10.71 -10.80
C ALA A 113 -17.93 -11.95 -11.22
N SER A 114 -18.25 -12.04 -12.51
CA SER A 114 -18.94 -13.18 -13.13
C SER A 114 -18.02 -13.87 -14.10
N LEU A 115 -17.24 -14.83 -13.60
CA LEU A 115 -16.19 -15.53 -14.35
C LEU A 115 -16.74 -16.86 -14.88
N GLN A 116 -16.97 -16.95 -16.19
CA GLN A 116 -17.45 -18.16 -16.85
C GLN A 116 -16.39 -18.78 -17.76
N VAL A 117 -15.53 -17.97 -18.32
CA VAL A 117 -14.42 -18.39 -19.18
C VAL A 117 -13.16 -17.56 -18.85
N GLU A 118 -11.99 -18.09 -19.18
CA GLU A 118 -10.70 -17.44 -18.83
C GLU A 118 -10.60 -15.98 -19.34
N ARG A 119 -11.16 -15.69 -20.51
CA ARG A 119 -11.16 -14.33 -21.08
C ARG A 119 -11.91 -13.29 -20.23
N ASP A 120 -12.84 -13.73 -19.36
CA ASP A 120 -13.60 -12.83 -18.49
C ASP A 120 -12.68 -12.19 -17.44
N LEU A 121 -11.56 -12.82 -17.12
CA LEU A 121 -10.58 -12.31 -16.16
C LEU A 121 -10.05 -10.91 -16.52
N ASP A 122 -9.85 -10.64 -17.81
CA ASP A 122 -9.33 -9.33 -18.24
C ASP A 122 -10.36 -8.20 -18.04
N PHE A 123 -11.66 -8.51 -17.93
CA PHE A 123 -12.74 -7.55 -17.75
C PHE A 123 -13.25 -7.50 -16.31
N GLU A 124 -13.38 -8.65 -15.67
CA GLU A 124 -14.08 -8.82 -14.41
C GLU A 124 -13.13 -8.87 -13.19
N ALA A 125 -11.85 -9.18 -13.39
CA ALA A 125 -10.87 -9.31 -12.31
C ALA A 125 -9.83 -8.18 -12.33
N VAL A 126 -9.06 -8.06 -11.25
CA VAL A 126 -7.94 -7.12 -11.13
C VAL A 126 -6.63 -7.90 -11.19
N SER A 127 -5.82 -7.67 -12.23
CA SER A 127 -4.51 -8.30 -12.35
C SER A 127 -3.56 -7.81 -11.25
N VAL A 128 -2.91 -8.73 -10.55
CA VAL A 128 -1.85 -8.41 -9.58
C VAL A 128 -0.69 -7.69 -10.27
N ASP A 129 -0.32 -8.11 -11.48
CA ASP A 129 0.76 -7.47 -12.26
C ASP A 129 0.46 -6.00 -12.56
N PHE A 130 -0.84 -5.68 -12.78
CA PHE A 130 -1.25 -4.29 -12.98
C PHE A 130 -1.00 -3.44 -11.71
N VAL A 131 -1.35 -3.96 -10.53
CA VAL A 131 -1.11 -3.27 -9.25
C VAL A 131 0.39 -3.12 -8.99
N LEU A 132 1.16 -4.19 -9.18
CA LEU A 132 2.62 -4.17 -9.02
C LEU A 132 3.28 -3.14 -9.95
N LYS A 133 2.84 -3.07 -11.21
CA LYS A 133 3.33 -2.06 -12.15
C LYS A 133 3.08 -0.64 -11.66
N GLN A 134 1.92 -0.35 -11.04
CA GLN A 134 1.69 0.97 -10.43
C GLN A 134 2.65 1.23 -9.27
N MET A 135 2.97 0.21 -8.47
CA MET A 135 3.89 0.33 -7.33
C MET A 135 5.35 0.52 -7.76
N GLU A 136 5.72 0.10 -8.95
CA GLU A 136 7.10 0.19 -9.48
C GLU A 136 7.35 1.46 -10.30
N LEU A 137 6.29 2.02 -10.92
CA LEU A 137 6.40 3.13 -11.85
C LEU A 137 6.99 4.37 -11.17
N GLU A 138 8.13 4.87 -11.71
CA GLU A 138 8.83 6.08 -11.23
C GLU A 138 9.20 6.04 -9.74
N ARG A 139 9.39 4.84 -9.18
CA ARG A 139 9.65 4.63 -7.75
C ARG A 139 10.99 3.96 -7.48
N GLU A 140 12.01 4.26 -8.28
CA GLU A 140 13.35 3.73 -8.09
C GLU A 140 13.91 4.08 -6.69
N GLY A 141 14.44 3.08 -5.99
CA GLY A 141 14.95 3.22 -4.62
C GLY A 141 13.90 3.32 -3.52
N LYS A 142 12.61 3.19 -3.84
CA LYS A 142 11.50 3.15 -2.86
C LYS A 142 11.17 1.72 -2.44
N THR A 143 10.53 1.58 -1.26
CA THR A 143 10.15 0.26 -0.73
C THR A 143 8.70 -0.08 -1.11
N ASN A 144 8.50 -1.27 -1.69
CA ASN A 144 7.19 -1.83 -1.99
C ASN A 144 7.03 -3.17 -1.28
N VAL A 145 5.92 -3.35 -0.57
CA VAL A 145 5.58 -4.59 0.14
C VAL A 145 4.18 -5.05 -0.30
N VAL A 146 4.05 -6.34 -0.58
CA VAL A 146 2.77 -6.92 -1.02
C VAL A 146 2.44 -8.13 -0.17
N PHE A 147 1.22 -8.15 0.36
CA PHE A 147 0.63 -9.26 1.08
C PHE A 147 -0.62 -9.72 0.34
N LEU A 148 -0.64 -10.99 -0.04
CA LEU A 148 -1.79 -11.62 -0.70
C LEU A 148 -2.25 -12.79 0.15
N ASP A 149 -3.38 -12.62 0.82
CA ASP A 149 -4.11 -13.65 1.54
C ASP A 149 -5.28 -14.14 0.68
N ALA A 150 -4.92 -14.93 -0.33
CA ALA A 150 -5.86 -15.45 -1.31
C ALA A 150 -5.56 -16.91 -1.60
N CYS A 151 -6.58 -17.78 -1.50
CA CYS A 151 -6.47 -19.15 -2.02
C CYS A 151 -6.33 -19.11 -3.54
N ARG A 152 -5.48 -19.97 -4.07
CA ARG A 152 -5.34 -20.18 -5.53
C ARG A 152 -6.14 -21.43 -5.88
N ASP A 153 -7.37 -21.26 -6.26
CA ASP A 153 -8.20 -22.33 -6.79
C ASP A 153 -8.19 -22.32 -8.32
#